data_009f5b58e0fe239927c349909d1fac4c
#
_entry.id   009f5b58e0fe239927c349909d1fac4c
#
_cell.length_a   1.000
_cell.length_b   1.000
_cell.length_c   1.000
_cell.angle_alpha   90.00
_cell.angle_beta   90.00
_cell.angle_gamma   90.00
#
_symmetry.space_group_name_H-M   'P 1'
#
loop_
_entity.id
_entity.type
_entity.pdbx_description
1 polymer ?
#
loop_
_entity_poly.entity_id
_entity_poly.type
_entity_poly.pdbx_seq_one_letter_code
_entity_poly.pdbx_strand_id
1 'polypeptide(L)'
;EKWPAKKGDYYTDKLTDAALDFIERNKDRPFFVHLEHFAVHDPIQGRPDLVAKYRKKLAAMPEQEGPDFILEPNPDGPSLTEAELVVLAENNERQAQQNARVWWVKQKQDNVEFAGMLEATDESLAHIRAKLKELGLEENTIIVFTSDNGGMSASNGYRANGSREDLDSRFASSNLPLRGAKGWNYEGGVRVPLIVHCPGETKANSTSPALVTGTDYYPTLLEMMGL
;
A
#
# COMPACT_ATOMS: atom_id res chain seq x y z
N GLU A 1 -13.53 19.07 -10.74
CA GLU A 1 -13.75 20.16 -9.76
C GLU A 1 -12.57 20.22 -8.81
N LYS A 2 -12.01 21.43 -8.59
CA LYS A 2 -11.00 21.63 -7.55
C LYS A 2 -11.71 21.65 -6.20
N TRP A 3 -11.49 20.65 -5.39
CA TRP A 3 -11.97 20.68 -4.02
C TRP A 3 -11.18 21.70 -3.20
N PRO A 4 -11.87 22.62 -2.54
CA PRO A 4 -11.17 23.57 -1.67
C PRO A 4 -10.63 22.82 -0.47
N ALA A 5 -9.31 22.55 -0.48
CA ALA A 5 -8.62 22.01 0.68
C ALA A 5 -8.58 23.07 1.78
N LYS A 6 -8.96 22.69 2.99
CA LYS A 6 -8.82 23.50 4.20
C LYS A 6 -7.60 23.02 4.98
N LYS A 7 -7.00 23.93 5.76
CA LYS A 7 -5.90 23.54 6.66
C LYS A 7 -6.40 22.47 7.64
N GLY A 8 -5.74 21.32 7.66
CA GLY A 8 -6.09 20.18 8.50
C GLY A 8 -6.91 19.10 7.78
N ASP A 9 -7.33 19.31 6.54
CA ASP A 9 -7.95 18.25 5.74
C ASP A 9 -6.94 17.12 5.48
N TYR A 10 -7.42 15.88 5.64
CA TYR A 10 -6.66 14.69 5.26
C TYR A 10 -7.19 14.16 3.92
N TYR A 11 -6.28 13.92 2.98
CA TYR A 11 -6.67 13.66 1.58
C TYR A 11 -7.51 12.39 1.41
N THR A 12 -7.14 11.31 2.13
CA THR A 12 -7.91 10.04 2.11
C THR A 12 -9.35 10.26 2.57
N ASP A 13 -9.56 11.05 3.63
CA ASP A 13 -10.89 11.36 4.15
C ASP A 13 -11.71 12.14 3.12
N LYS A 14 -11.09 13.10 2.42
CA LYS A 14 -11.74 13.88 1.36
C LYS A 14 -12.17 13.05 0.16
N LEU A 15 -11.34 12.10 -0.27
CA LEU A 15 -11.71 11.16 -1.32
C LEU A 15 -12.87 10.27 -0.87
N THR A 16 -12.85 9.85 0.39
CA THR A 16 -13.94 9.07 0.99
C THR A 16 -15.25 9.86 1.00
N ASP A 17 -15.23 11.10 1.50
CA ASP A 17 -16.39 11.98 1.52
C ASP A 17 -17.03 12.13 0.13
N ALA A 18 -16.19 12.27 -0.90
CA ALA A 18 -16.70 12.37 -2.26
C ALA A 18 -17.31 11.09 -2.80
N ALA A 19 -16.72 9.95 -2.47
CA ALA A 19 -17.28 8.66 -2.83
C ALA A 19 -18.65 8.47 -2.16
N LEU A 20 -18.77 8.81 -0.88
CA LEU A 20 -20.03 8.75 -0.12
C LEU A 20 -21.11 9.66 -0.74
N ASP A 21 -20.75 10.90 -1.06
CA ASP A 21 -21.65 11.85 -1.70
C ASP A 21 -22.08 11.38 -3.12
N PHE A 22 -21.14 10.79 -3.87
CA PHE A 22 -21.46 10.20 -5.17
C PHE A 22 -22.44 9.03 -5.04
N ILE A 23 -22.22 8.11 -4.11
CA ILE A 23 -23.10 6.97 -3.86
C ILE A 23 -24.50 7.46 -3.47
N GLU A 24 -24.60 8.41 -2.54
CA GLU A 24 -25.88 8.97 -2.10
C GLU A 24 -26.67 9.59 -3.27
N ARG A 25 -26.01 10.36 -4.13
CA ARG A 25 -26.66 11.00 -5.29
C ARG A 25 -27.05 10.03 -6.40
N ASN A 26 -26.51 8.83 -6.42
CA ASN A 26 -26.76 7.84 -7.47
C ASN A 26 -27.46 6.57 -6.95
N LYS A 27 -27.93 6.55 -5.72
CA LYS A 27 -28.52 5.37 -5.07
C LYS A 27 -29.70 4.73 -5.80
N ASP A 28 -30.42 5.51 -6.60
CA ASP A 28 -31.64 5.06 -7.31
C ASP A 28 -31.37 4.57 -8.74
N ARG A 29 -30.09 4.41 -9.11
CA ARG A 29 -29.66 3.94 -10.44
C ARG A 29 -28.35 3.16 -10.35
N PRO A 30 -28.04 2.31 -11.36
CA PRO A 30 -26.73 1.66 -11.42
C PRO A 30 -25.60 2.68 -11.42
N PHE A 31 -24.53 2.39 -10.67
CA PHE A 31 -23.33 3.23 -10.63
C PHE A 31 -22.05 2.38 -10.59
N PHE A 32 -20.96 2.99 -11.01
CA PHE A 32 -19.62 2.47 -10.86
C PHE A 32 -18.76 3.52 -10.18
N VAL A 33 -18.03 3.13 -9.14
CA VAL A 33 -17.06 3.96 -8.43
C VAL A 33 -15.69 3.33 -8.53
N HIS A 34 -14.74 4.04 -9.12
CA HIS A 34 -13.34 3.70 -9.05
C HIS A 34 -12.67 4.69 -8.08
N LEU A 35 -12.40 4.24 -6.87
CA LEU A 35 -11.81 5.06 -5.81
C LEU A 35 -10.33 4.75 -5.68
N GLU A 36 -9.51 5.61 -6.23
CA GLU A 36 -8.05 5.54 -6.14
C GLU A 36 -7.55 6.41 -5.00
N HIS A 37 -7.16 5.78 -3.90
CA HIS A 37 -6.47 6.49 -2.84
C HIS A 37 -5.02 6.77 -3.24
N PHE A 38 -4.54 8.00 -3.01
CA PHE A 38 -3.12 8.30 -3.11
C PHE A 38 -2.33 7.62 -1.98
N ALA A 39 -2.94 7.47 -0.82
CA ALA A 39 -2.42 6.61 0.24
C ALA A 39 -2.36 5.15 -0.27
N VAL A 40 -1.25 4.49 -0.04
CA VAL A 40 -0.17 4.77 0.91
C VAL A 40 1.14 5.17 0.20
N HIS A 41 1.07 5.92 -0.88
CA HIS A 41 2.23 6.40 -1.64
C HIS A 41 2.97 7.50 -0.87
N ASP A 42 4.26 7.70 -1.17
CA ASP A 42 5.01 8.84 -0.65
C ASP A 42 4.45 10.19 -1.21
N PRO A 43 4.52 11.29 -0.45
CA PRO A 43 5.14 11.40 0.89
C PRO A 43 4.36 10.64 1.96
N ILE A 44 5.10 9.88 2.80
CA ILE A 44 4.49 9.09 3.87
C ILE A 44 4.05 10.04 4.99
N GLN A 45 2.75 10.28 5.06
CA GLN A 45 2.12 11.22 5.99
C GLN A 45 0.82 10.62 6.52
N GLY A 46 0.86 10.08 7.72
CA GLY A 46 -0.31 9.52 8.38
C GLY A 46 -1.21 10.61 8.98
N ARG A 47 -2.48 10.26 9.19
CA ARG A 47 -3.40 11.12 9.92
C ARG A 47 -2.93 11.21 11.39
N PRO A 48 -2.82 12.41 11.98
CA PRO A 48 -2.13 12.61 13.26
C PRO A 48 -2.68 11.78 14.42
N ASP A 49 -3.98 11.56 14.50
CA ASP A 49 -4.64 10.75 15.52
C ASP A 49 -4.24 9.26 15.39
N LEU A 50 -4.21 8.73 14.18
CA LEU A 50 -3.79 7.36 13.89
C LEU A 50 -2.29 7.17 14.12
N VAL A 51 -1.48 8.13 13.72
CA VAL A 51 -0.03 8.12 14.00
C VAL A 51 0.23 8.07 15.50
N ALA A 52 -0.51 8.85 16.29
CA ALA A 52 -0.40 8.81 17.74
C ALA A 52 -0.81 7.45 18.33
N LYS A 53 -1.85 6.81 17.77
CA LYS A 53 -2.27 5.46 18.11
C LYS A 53 -1.16 4.44 17.83
N TYR A 54 -0.60 4.46 16.63
CA TYR A 54 0.44 3.50 16.24
C TYR A 54 1.77 3.73 16.95
N ARG A 55 2.11 4.97 17.30
CA ARG A 55 3.28 5.26 18.15
C ARG A 55 3.16 4.62 19.53
N LYS A 56 1.97 4.66 20.15
CA LYS A 56 1.72 3.95 21.42
C LYS A 56 1.79 2.44 21.25
N LYS A 57 1.23 1.92 20.15
CA LYS A 57 1.26 0.48 19.86
C LYS A 57 2.70 0.00 19.68
N LEU A 58 3.49 0.68 18.88
CA LEU A 58 4.90 0.34 18.62
C LEU A 58 5.72 0.36 19.91
N ALA A 59 5.52 1.38 20.77
CA ALA A 59 6.24 1.48 22.05
C ALA A 59 5.89 0.35 23.04
N ALA A 60 4.76 -0.33 22.87
CA ALA A 60 4.34 -1.46 23.67
C ALA A 60 4.71 -2.83 23.07
N MET A 61 5.23 -2.86 21.84
CA MET A 61 5.66 -4.10 21.18
C MET A 61 7.07 -4.49 21.65
N PRO A 62 7.38 -5.79 21.68
CA PRO A 62 8.76 -6.22 21.87
C PRO A 62 9.64 -5.69 20.74
N GLU A 63 10.91 -5.45 21.06
CA GLU A 63 11.88 -5.04 20.05
C GLU A 63 11.99 -6.11 18.96
N GLN A 64 11.92 -5.69 17.70
CA GLN A 64 12.07 -6.59 16.57
C GLN A 64 13.56 -6.89 16.37
N GLU A 65 13.90 -8.16 16.35
CA GLU A 65 15.28 -8.61 16.10
C GLU A 65 15.74 -8.29 14.66
N GLY A 66 17.05 -8.25 14.47
CA GLY A 66 17.67 -8.03 13.16
C GLY A 66 17.83 -6.57 12.74
N PRO A 67 18.45 -6.32 11.59
CA PRO A 67 18.69 -4.98 11.08
C PRO A 67 17.39 -4.31 10.64
N ASP A 68 17.34 -2.98 10.68
CA ASP A 68 16.21 -2.21 10.17
C ASP A 68 16.15 -2.22 8.65
N PHE A 69 17.32 -2.23 8.01
CA PHE A 69 17.52 -2.25 6.56
C PHE A 69 18.64 -3.21 6.19
N ILE A 70 18.56 -3.79 5.01
CA ILE A 70 19.66 -4.51 4.36
C ILE A 70 19.97 -3.89 3.00
N LEU A 71 21.17 -4.16 2.47
CA LEU A 71 21.52 -3.85 1.09
C LEU A 71 21.27 -5.08 0.22
N GLU A 72 20.51 -4.89 -0.86
CA GLU A 72 20.34 -5.91 -1.91
C GLU A 72 20.88 -5.41 -3.25
N PRO A 73 21.40 -6.30 -4.11
CA PRO A 73 21.76 -5.94 -5.48
C PRO A 73 20.56 -5.36 -6.22
N ASN A 74 20.81 -4.36 -7.06
CA ASN A 74 19.81 -3.89 -8.00
C ASN A 74 19.38 -5.04 -8.93
N PRO A 75 18.10 -5.43 -8.97
CA PRO A 75 17.63 -6.54 -9.81
C PRO A 75 17.84 -6.32 -11.31
N ASP A 76 17.88 -5.05 -11.74
CA ASP A 76 18.11 -4.66 -13.13
C ASP A 76 19.59 -4.36 -13.43
N GLY A 77 20.43 -4.47 -12.41
CA GLY A 77 21.88 -4.21 -12.50
C GLY A 77 22.71 -5.45 -12.77
N PRO A 78 24.03 -5.29 -12.93
CA PRO A 78 24.93 -6.42 -13.01
C PRO A 78 24.92 -7.21 -11.71
N SER A 79 24.98 -8.52 -11.81
CA SER A 79 25.11 -9.42 -10.66
C SER A 79 26.32 -9.02 -9.79
N LEU A 80 26.12 -8.99 -8.49
CA LEU A 80 27.18 -8.75 -7.51
C LEU A 80 27.45 -10.02 -6.74
N THR A 81 28.73 -10.27 -6.46
CA THR A 81 29.14 -11.32 -5.54
C THR A 81 28.93 -10.85 -4.10
N GLU A 82 28.86 -11.79 -3.16
CA GLU A 82 28.76 -11.49 -1.73
C GLU A 82 29.92 -10.61 -1.24
N ALA A 83 31.14 -10.86 -1.74
CA ALA A 83 32.31 -10.06 -1.43
C ALA A 83 32.19 -8.61 -1.92
N GLU A 84 31.62 -8.38 -3.11
CA GLU A 84 31.36 -7.03 -3.63
C GLU A 84 30.28 -6.31 -2.82
N LEU A 85 29.25 -7.03 -2.35
CA LEU A 85 28.21 -6.46 -1.48
C LEU A 85 28.81 -6.01 -0.14
N VAL A 86 29.69 -6.82 0.47
CA VAL A 86 30.38 -6.47 1.71
C VAL A 86 31.25 -5.23 1.51
N VAL A 87 32.04 -5.19 0.43
CA VAL A 87 32.89 -4.03 0.11
C VAL A 87 32.05 -2.78 -0.14
N LEU A 88 30.88 -2.90 -0.78
CA LEU A 88 29.99 -1.76 -1.02
C LEU A 88 29.32 -1.28 0.29
N ALA A 89 29.01 -2.20 1.21
CA ALA A 89 28.48 -1.87 2.52
C ALA A 89 29.54 -1.17 3.41
N GLU A 90 30.81 -1.58 3.33
CA GLU A 90 31.90 -1.00 4.10
C GLU A 90 32.45 0.32 3.55
N ASN A 91 32.47 0.48 2.22
CA ASN A 91 33.16 1.60 1.54
C ASN A 91 32.28 2.82 1.27
N ASN A 92 31.26 3.04 2.06
CA ASN A 92 30.43 4.22 1.97
C ASN A 92 29.20 4.07 1.03
N GLU A 93 28.07 3.99 1.66
CA GLU A 93 26.73 3.99 1.14
C GLU A 93 26.51 4.98 -0.04
N ARG A 94 27.20 6.12 -0.03
CA ARG A 94 27.12 7.13 -1.09
C ARG A 94 27.63 6.66 -2.46
N GLN A 95 28.72 5.91 -2.50
CA GLN A 95 29.31 5.43 -3.76
C GLN A 95 28.55 4.23 -4.33
N ALA A 96 28.05 3.36 -3.46
CA ALA A 96 27.20 2.24 -3.84
C ALA A 96 25.87 2.72 -4.43
N GLN A 97 25.30 3.75 -3.83
CA GLN A 97 24.06 4.38 -4.27
C GLN A 97 24.22 5.19 -5.56
N GLN A 98 25.34 5.91 -5.75
CA GLN A 98 25.62 6.68 -6.96
C GLN A 98 25.69 5.81 -8.23
N ASN A 99 26.07 4.54 -8.09
CA ASN A 99 26.16 3.60 -9.21
C ASN A 99 24.89 2.78 -9.44
N ALA A 100 23.81 3.03 -8.70
CA ALA A 100 22.54 2.28 -8.76
C ALA A 100 22.72 0.74 -8.71
N ARG A 101 23.81 0.26 -8.08
CA ARG A 101 24.15 -1.18 -8.02
C ARG A 101 23.51 -1.91 -6.85
N VAL A 102 23.15 -1.19 -5.80
CA VAL A 102 22.52 -1.73 -4.57
C VAL A 102 21.37 -0.85 -4.12
N TRP A 103 20.43 -1.46 -3.42
CA TRP A 103 19.26 -0.80 -2.90
C TRP A 103 19.11 -1.13 -1.42
N TRP A 104 18.72 -0.14 -0.63
CA TRP A 104 18.27 -0.36 0.73
C TRP A 104 16.89 -0.99 0.71
N VAL A 105 16.72 -2.06 1.50
CA VAL A 105 15.44 -2.76 1.66
C VAL A 105 15.08 -2.81 3.13
N LYS A 106 13.93 -2.24 3.46
CA LYS A 106 13.41 -2.20 4.83
C LYS A 106 13.01 -3.61 5.29
N GLN A 107 13.44 -3.96 6.50
CA GLN A 107 13.20 -5.28 7.08
C GLN A 107 12.10 -5.27 8.15
N LYS A 108 11.85 -4.14 8.79
CA LYS A 108 10.89 -4.02 9.89
C LYS A 108 9.61 -3.28 9.48
N GLN A 109 8.49 -3.65 10.07
CA GLN A 109 7.20 -2.95 9.91
C GLN A 109 6.99 -2.04 11.12
N ASP A 110 7.69 -0.93 11.17
CA ASP A 110 7.76 -0.02 12.30
C ASP A 110 7.47 1.45 11.94
N ASN A 111 7.07 1.72 10.69
CA ASN A 111 6.72 3.07 10.25
C ASN A 111 5.30 3.42 10.68
N VAL A 112 5.18 4.23 11.73
CA VAL A 112 3.89 4.62 12.32
C VAL A 112 3.08 5.57 11.42
N GLU A 113 3.75 6.36 10.59
CA GLU A 113 3.09 7.22 9.59
C GLU A 113 2.39 6.36 8.53
N PHE A 114 3.10 5.36 8.00
CA PHE A 114 2.54 4.42 7.04
C PHE A 114 1.38 3.61 7.62
N ALA A 115 1.52 3.14 8.86
CA ALA A 115 0.44 2.43 9.56
C ALA A 115 -0.81 3.31 9.73
N GLY A 116 -0.62 4.61 10.01
CA GLY A 116 -1.72 5.57 10.04
C GLY A 116 -2.39 5.78 8.70
N MET A 117 -1.61 5.78 7.59
CA MET A 117 -2.17 5.86 6.24
C MET A 117 -3.00 4.62 5.89
N LEU A 118 -2.49 3.43 6.23
CA LEU A 118 -3.21 2.15 6.02
C LEU A 118 -4.54 2.13 6.76
N GLU A 119 -4.55 2.51 8.03
CA GLU A 119 -5.80 2.54 8.81
C GLU A 119 -6.80 3.55 8.25
N ALA A 120 -6.35 4.72 7.82
CA ALA A 120 -7.23 5.70 7.18
C ALA A 120 -7.88 5.14 5.88
N THR A 121 -7.14 4.31 5.13
CA THR A 121 -7.68 3.62 3.95
C THR A 121 -8.69 2.53 4.34
N ASP A 122 -8.43 1.80 5.41
CA ASP A 122 -9.37 0.80 5.96
C ASP A 122 -10.67 1.46 6.47
N GLU A 123 -10.55 2.58 7.20
CA GLU A 123 -11.69 3.38 7.62
C GLU A 123 -12.51 3.90 6.44
N SER A 124 -11.86 4.28 5.33
CA SER A 124 -12.56 4.67 4.10
C SER A 124 -13.47 3.56 3.60
N LEU A 125 -12.96 2.34 3.50
CA LEU A 125 -13.77 1.19 3.10
C LEU A 125 -14.90 0.90 4.10
N ALA A 126 -14.63 1.03 5.39
CA ALA A 126 -15.64 0.86 6.44
C ALA A 126 -16.78 1.89 6.31
N HIS A 127 -16.47 3.15 6.04
CA HIS A 127 -17.46 4.22 5.81
C HIS A 127 -18.31 3.95 4.57
N ILE A 128 -17.69 3.52 3.46
CA ILE A 128 -18.40 3.16 2.23
C ILE A 128 -19.37 2.01 2.49
N ARG A 129 -18.92 0.94 3.16
CA ARG A 129 -19.79 -0.18 3.50
C ARG A 129 -20.95 0.23 4.40
N ALA A 130 -20.67 1.07 5.40
CA ALA A 130 -21.71 1.61 6.28
C ALA A 130 -22.77 2.40 5.49
N LYS A 131 -22.34 3.24 4.54
CA LYS A 131 -23.24 4.00 3.65
C LYS A 131 -24.06 3.08 2.75
N LEU A 132 -23.47 2.09 2.12
CA LEU A 132 -24.19 1.11 1.31
C LEU A 132 -25.26 0.38 2.12
N LYS A 133 -24.94 0.00 3.35
CA LYS A 133 -25.90 -0.62 4.28
C LYS A 133 -27.01 0.32 4.68
N GLU A 134 -26.71 1.57 5.04
CA GLU A 134 -27.69 2.63 5.35
C GLU A 134 -28.70 2.80 4.22
N LEU A 135 -28.24 2.74 2.97
CA LEU A 135 -29.05 2.90 1.76
C LEU A 135 -29.74 1.60 1.30
N GLY A 136 -29.49 0.47 1.95
CA GLY A 136 -30.03 -0.84 1.54
C GLY A 136 -29.41 -1.39 0.26
N LEU A 137 -28.20 -0.97 -0.09
CA LEU A 137 -27.49 -1.33 -1.32
C LEU A 137 -26.43 -2.41 -1.10
N GLU A 138 -26.15 -2.81 0.14
CA GLU A 138 -25.04 -3.73 0.49
C GLU A 138 -25.16 -5.06 -0.27
N GLU A 139 -26.38 -5.62 -0.36
CA GLU A 139 -26.66 -6.90 -1.02
C GLU A 139 -26.75 -6.79 -2.57
N ASN A 140 -26.61 -5.59 -3.12
CA ASN A 140 -26.64 -5.33 -4.56
C ASN A 140 -25.44 -4.52 -5.03
N THR A 141 -24.30 -4.63 -4.32
CA THR A 141 -23.07 -3.91 -4.67
C THR A 141 -21.87 -4.87 -4.64
N ILE A 142 -21.15 -4.95 -5.74
CA ILE A 142 -19.87 -5.64 -5.82
C ILE A 142 -18.79 -4.68 -5.30
N ILE A 143 -17.96 -5.17 -4.38
CA ILE A 143 -16.81 -4.42 -3.85
C ILE A 143 -15.54 -5.19 -4.20
N VAL A 144 -14.61 -4.53 -4.87
CA VAL A 144 -13.27 -5.05 -5.14
C VAL A 144 -12.25 -4.14 -4.47
N PHE A 145 -11.42 -4.72 -3.63
CA PHE A 145 -10.29 -4.03 -2.99
C PHE A 145 -8.99 -4.66 -3.46
N THR A 146 -8.09 -3.85 -3.96
CA THR A 146 -6.76 -4.29 -4.41
C THR A 146 -5.76 -3.15 -4.33
N SER A 147 -4.50 -3.44 -4.67
CA SER A 147 -3.43 -2.46 -4.87
C SER A 147 -2.90 -2.57 -6.30
N ASP A 148 -2.32 -1.49 -6.79
CA ASP A 148 -1.72 -1.40 -8.12
C ASP A 148 -0.35 -2.08 -8.21
N ASN A 149 0.39 -2.12 -7.09
CA ASN A 149 1.72 -2.72 -6.99
C ASN A 149 2.06 -3.07 -5.52
N GLY A 150 3.17 -3.77 -5.34
CA GLY A 150 3.68 -4.12 -4.02
C GLY A 150 4.17 -2.94 -3.20
N GLY A 151 4.43 -3.18 -1.92
CA GLY A 151 4.80 -2.14 -0.96
C GLY A 151 6.15 -1.49 -1.24
N MET A 152 6.29 -0.25 -0.79
CA MET A 152 7.50 0.56 -0.90
C MET A 152 8.52 0.17 0.18
N SER A 153 9.09 -1.01 0.10
CA SER A 153 10.12 -1.50 1.04
C SER A 153 11.55 -1.27 0.56
N ALA A 154 11.76 -0.86 -0.69
CA ALA A 154 13.06 -0.53 -1.24
C ALA A 154 13.08 0.86 -1.86
N SER A 155 14.20 1.54 -1.74
CA SER A 155 14.48 2.79 -2.44
C SER A 155 15.53 2.54 -3.51
N ASN A 156 15.29 3.06 -4.70
CA ASN A 156 16.37 3.23 -5.66
C ASN A 156 17.35 4.23 -5.06
N GLY A 157 18.58 3.81 -4.80
CA GLY A 157 19.66 4.47 -4.06
C GLY A 157 19.93 5.96 -4.30
N TYR A 158 19.14 6.62 -5.11
CA TYR A 158 19.37 7.99 -5.57
C TYR A 158 19.05 9.08 -4.54
N ARG A 159 18.42 8.74 -3.39
CA ARG A 159 17.85 9.77 -2.52
C ARG A 159 18.02 9.56 -1.00
N ALA A 160 18.62 8.49 -0.55
CA ALA A 160 18.83 8.30 0.88
C ALA A 160 20.13 9.00 1.32
N ASN A 161 20.03 10.03 2.13
CA ASN A 161 21.19 10.66 2.78
C ASN A 161 21.75 9.81 3.94
N GLY A 162 21.23 8.59 4.11
CA GLY A 162 21.71 7.61 5.07
C GLY A 162 21.24 7.82 6.51
N SER A 163 20.47 8.88 6.82
CA SER A 163 19.85 8.99 8.14
C SER A 163 18.62 8.09 8.22
N ARG A 164 18.39 7.47 9.39
CA ARG A 164 17.19 6.67 9.63
C ARG A 164 15.90 7.45 9.34
N GLU A 165 15.85 8.69 9.74
CA GLU A 165 14.68 9.56 9.53
C GLU A 165 14.40 9.79 8.05
N ASP A 166 15.45 9.96 7.23
CA ASP A 166 15.34 10.12 5.78
C ASP A 166 14.91 8.81 5.10
N LEU A 167 15.42 7.67 5.56
CA LEU A 167 14.98 6.35 5.12
C LEU A 167 13.51 6.10 5.48
N ASP A 168 13.11 6.31 6.72
CA ASP A 168 11.72 6.09 7.16
C ASP A 168 10.71 7.01 6.47
N SER A 169 11.11 8.20 6.03
CA SER A 169 10.24 9.09 5.25
C SER A 169 9.94 8.57 3.83
N ARG A 170 10.69 7.60 3.35
CA ARG A 170 10.63 7.08 1.97
C ARG A 170 10.29 5.61 1.87
N PHE A 171 10.58 4.84 2.95
CA PHE A 171 10.30 3.42 3.03
C PHE A 171 9.09 3.18 3.90
N ALA A 172 8.02 2.81 3.26
CA ALA A 172 6.76 2.64 3.93
C ALA A 172 6.76 1.46 4.89
N SER A 173 7.24 0.29 4.44
CA SER A 173 7.03 -0.96 5.14
C SER A 173 8.00 -2.03 4.67
N SER A 174 8.06 -3.15 5.39
CA SER A 174 8.68 -4.38 4.91
C SER A 174 7.67 -5.23 4.14
N ASN A 175 8.10 -5.84 3.05
CA ASN A 175 7.29 -6.82 2.30
C ASN A 175 7.56 -8.26 2.71
N LEU A 176 8.45 -8.49 3.70
CA LEU A 176 8.77 -9.84 4.15
C LEU A 176 7.52 -10.65 4.52
N PRO A 177 7.48 -11.96 4.20
CA PRO A 177 8.57 -12.76 3.63
C PRO A 177 8.73 -12.65 2.10
N LEU A 178 7.99 -11.79 1.42
CA LEU A 178 8.06 -11.61 -0.02
C LEU A 178 9.30 -10.78 -0.37
N ARG A 179 10.11 -11.29 -1.31
CA ARG A 179 11.29 -10.58 -1.79
C ARG A 179 10.92 -9.40 -2.65
N GLY A 180 11.70 -8.33 -2.55
CA GLY A 180 11.59 -7.15 -3.40
C GLY A 180 10.53 -6.16 -2.95
N ALA A 181 10.27 -5.19 -3.81
CA ALA A 181 9.44 -4.04 -3.52
C ALA A 181 8.77 -3.51 -4.79
N LYS A 182 7.96 -2.47 -4.65
CA LYS A 182 7.44 -1.68 -5.77
C LYS A 182 8.54 -1.43 -6.83
N GLY A 183 8.22 -1.72 -8.08
CA GLY A 183 9.14 -1.58 -9.21
C GLY A 183 10.05 -2.78 -9.45
N TRP A 184 9.99 -3.82 -8.63
CA TRP A 184 10.74 -5.06 -8.81
C TRP A 184 9.81 -6.18 -9.28
N ASN A 185 10.34 -7.09 -10.14
CA ASN A 185 9.58 -8.23 -10.67
C ASN A 185 9.56 -9.45 -9.71
N TYR A 186 9.92 -9.27 -8.45
CA TYR A 186 9.76 -10.27 -7.39
C TYR A 186 8.38 -10.16 -6.72
N GLU A 187 8.00 -11.18 -5.97
CA GLU A 187 6.67 -11.23 -5.33
C GLU A 187 6.37 -10.00 -4.45
N GLY A 188 7.36 -9.43 -3.77
CA GLY A 188 7.18 -8.19 -3.00
C GLY A 188 6.80 -6.97 -3.83
N GLY A 189 7.09 -6.99 -5.13
CA GLY A 189 6.74 -5.91 -6.06
C GLY A 189 5.44 -6.13 -6.82
N VAL A 190 5.04 -7.41 -7.03
CA VAL A 190 3.91 -7.74 -7.92
C VAL A 190 2.76 -8.47 -7.22
N ARG A 191 3.00 -9.13 -6.10
CA ARG A 191 1.97 -9.84 -5.34
C ARG A 191 1.27 -8.89 -4.38
N VAL A 192 0.03 -8.55 -4.72
CA VAL A 192 -0.82 -7.61 -3.97
C VAL A 192 -2.06 -8.30 -3.42
N PRO A 193 -2.68 -7.77 -2.35
CA PRO A 193 -3.96 -8.28 -1.89
C PRO A 193 -5.04 -8.05 -2.95
N LEU A 194 -5.94 -9.03 -3.08
CA LEU A 194 -7.18 -8.90 -3.83
C LEU A 194 -8.31 -9.46 -2.98
N ILE A 195 -9.28 -8.62 -2.68
CA ILE A 195 -10.49 -9.00 -1.94
C ILE A 195 -11.68 -8.69 -2.82
N VAL A 196 -12.54 -9.67 -3.04
CA VAL A 196 -13.77 -9.51 -3.82
C VAL A 196 -14.96 -9.88 -2.95
N HIS A 197 -15.90 -8.96 -2.84
CA HIS A 197 -17.20 -9.19 -2.26
C HIS A 197 -18.26 -9.01 -3.36
N CYS A 198 -18.89 -10.11 -3.74
CA CYS A 198 -19.99 -10.15 -4.69
C CYS A 198 -21.13 -10.91 -4.01
N PRO A 199 -22.19 -10.22 -3.55
CA PRO A 199 -23.31 -10.86 -2.86
C PRO A 199 -23.93 -11.99 -3.70
N GLY A 200 -24.15 -13.13 -3.09
CA GLY A 200 -24.68 -14.31 -3.79
C GLY A 200 -23.63 -15.20 -4.47
N GLU A 201 -22.48 -14.64 -4.87
CA GLU A 201 -21.42 -15.36 -5.59
C GLU A 201 -20.22 -15.69 -4.70
N THR A 202 -19.73 -14.75 -3.93
CA THR A 202 -18.54 -14.95 -3.09
C THR A 202 -18.92 -15.49 -1.71
N LYS A 203 -18.25 -16.57 -1.30
CA LYS A 203 -18.44 -17.16 0.03
C LYS A 203 -17.64 -16.39 1.07
N ALA A 204 -18.30 -15.97 2.16
CA ALA A 204 -17.63 -15.32 3.29
C ALA A 204 -16.51 -16.20 3.89
N ASN A 205 -15.41 -15.58 4.30
CA ASN A 205 -14.25 -16.23 4.90
C ASN A 205 -13.62 -17.32 4.01
N SER A 206 -13.76 -17.21 2.69
CA SER A 206 -13.07 -18.09 1.75
C SER A 206 -11.81 -17.45 1.19
N THR A 207 -10.88 -18.29 0.75
CA THR A 207 -9.68 -17.89 0.01
C THR A 207 -9.59 -18.69 -1.27
N SER A 208 -9.02 -18.10 -2.31
CA SER A 208 -8.77 -18.75 -3.60
C SER A 208 -7.25 -18.76 -3.86
N PRO A 209 -6.69 -19.88 -4.36
CA PRO A 209 -5.31 -19.96 -4.82
C PRO A 209 -5.14 -19.43 -6.25
N ALA A 210 -6.19 -18.96 -6.91
CA ALA A 210 -6.13 -18.48 -8.26
C ALA A 210 -5.18 -17.27 -8.37
N LEU A 211 -4.32 -17.30 -9.38
CA LEU A 211 -3.50 -16.14 -9.75
C LEU A 211 -4.35 -15.23 -10.62
N VAL A 212 -4.45 -13.97 -10.21
CA VAL A 212 -5.24 -12.93 -10.90
C VAL A 212 -4.30 -11.82 -11.31
N THR A 213 -4.47 -11.31 -12.52
CA THR A 213 -3.74 -10.16 -13.04
C THR A 213 -4.67 -9.03 -13.42
N GLY A 214 -4.14 -7.85 -13.73
CA GLY A 214 -4.96 -6.70 -14.10
C GLY A 214 -5.87 -6.93 -15.33
N THR A 215 -5.49 -7.85 -16.22
CA THR A 215 -6.29 -8.22 -17.41
C THR A 215 -7.53 -9.04 -17.07
N ASP A 216 -7.56 -9.67 -15.90
CA ASP A 216 -8.67 -10.53 -15.48
C ASP A 216 -9.84 -9.72 -14.89
N TYR A 217 -9.58 -8.50 -14.40
CA TYR A 217 -10.62 -7.71 -13.72
C TYR A 217 -11.81 -7.37 -14.60
N TYR A 218 -11.56 -6.91 -15.82
CA TYR A 218 -12.63 -6.48 -16.72
C TYR A 218 -13.60 -7.63 -17.06
N PRO A 219 -13.17 -8.78 -17.60
CA PRO A 219 -14.07 -9.88 -17.89
C PRO A 219 -14.75 -10.45 -16.64
N THR A 220 -14.04 -10.57 -15.52
CA THR A 220 -14.60 -11.07 -14.27
C THR A 220 -15.71 -10.17 -13.74
N LEU A 221 -15.51 -8.85 -13.76
CA LEU A 221 -16.55 -7.90 -13.33
C LEU A 221 -17.78 -7.94 -14.24
N LEU A 222 -17.60 -8.07 -15.56
CA LEU A 222 -18.73 -8.23 -16.48
C LEU A 222 -19.52 -9.49 -16.17
N GLU A 223 -18.85 -10.63 -15.99
CA GLU A 223 -19.50 -11.89 -15.62
C GLU A 223 -20.27 -11.79 -14.29
N MET A 224 -19.68 -11.19 -13.26
CA MET A 224 -20.31 -10.93 -11.96
C MET A 224 -21.55 -10.02 -12.07
N MET A 225 -21.60 -9.17 -13.06
CA MET A 225 -22.74 -8.28 -13.35
C MET A 225 -23.80 -8.95 -14.26
N GLY A 226 -23.52 -10.16 -14.75
CA GLY A 226 -24.42 -10.87 -15.69
C GLY A 226 -24.38 -10.32 -17.12
N LEU A 227 -23.25 -9.73 -17.53
CA LEU A 227 -23.04 -9.11 -18.84
C LEU A 227 -22.12 -9.92 -19.73
#